data_73e2d1690b42bc409ff2554e99c7e1fe
#
_entry.id   73e2d1690b42bc409ff2554e99c7e1fe
#
_cell.length_a   1.000
_cell.length_b   1.000
_cell.length_c   1.000
_cell.angle_alpha   90.00
_cell.angle_beta   90.00
_cell.angle_gamma   90.00
#
_symmetry.space_group_name_H-M   'P 1'
#
loop_
_entity.id
_entity.type
_entity.pdbx_description
1 polymer ?
#
loop_
_entity_poly.entity_id
_entity_poly.type
_entity_poly.pdbx_seq_one_letter_code
_entity_poly.pdbx_strand_id
1 'polypeptide(L)'
;MFDTLRHAILKRQQIAFRYVSSTGEVSNRKVTPLRLIFKGRAWYVICVKKPNQQKLFRLSRMLEVSIAGDSDIDDIVVMPLEEIACSDSLIDLVLRFSPVVAYRVYDEFSQSEIQQDVRGYLTVTTKLPYDNWLIGFLLSFETEVEIVKPRKLKDDLLIEVRKMIDHYS
;
A
#
# COMPACT_ATOMS: atom_id res chain seq x y z
N MET A 1 -10.08 -6.87 16.24
CA MET A 1 -8.87 -6.95 15.38
C MET A 1 -7.71 -6.13 15.93
N PHE A 2 -7.84 -4.82 16.09
CA PHE A 2 -6.73 -3.97 16.57
C PHE A 2 -6.21 -4.41 17.94
N ASP A 3 -7.11 -4.64 18.91
CA ASP A 3 -6.75 -5.12 20.25
C ASP A 3 -6.10 -6.50 20.22
N THR A 4 -6.57 -7.40 19.35
CA THR A 4 -5.98 -8.73 19.16
C THR A 4 -4.55 -8.62 18.67
N LEU A 5 -4.30 -7.76 17.65
CA LEU A 5 -2.96 -7.51 17.12
C LEU A 5 -2.04 -6.88 18.17
N ARG A 6 -2.52 -5.85 18.89
CA ARG A 6 -1.78 -5.20 19.96
C ARG A 6 -1.39 -6.21 21.05
N HIS A 7 -2.35 -7.03 21.48
CA HIS A 7 -2.10 -8.07 22.48
C HIS A 7 -1.05 -9.08 22.00
N ALA A 8 -1.19 -9.57 20.77
CA ALA A 8 -0.26 -10.53 20.17
C ALA A 8 1.17 -9.97 20.05
N ILE A 9 1.31 -8.68 19.68
CA ILE A 9 2.61 -8.00 19.63
C ILE A 9 3.24 -7.92 21.01
N LEU A 10 2.49 -7.47 22.02
CA LEU A 10 3.00 -7.30 23.39
C LEU A 10 3.36 -8.63 24.05
N LYS A 11 2.61 -9.69 23.76
CA LYS A 11 2.82 -11.03 24.32
C LYS A 11 3.69 -11.93 23.44
N ARG A 12 4.19 -11.44 22.31
CA ARG A 12 4.97 -12.21 21.33
C ARG A 12 4.24 -13.49 20.91
N GLN A 13 2.94 -13.36 20.60
CA GLN A 13 2.12 -14.48 20.19
C GLN A 13 1.93 -14.50 18.67
N GLN A 14 1.78 -15.70 18.12
CA GLN A 14 1.39 -15.91 16.74
C GLN A 14 -0.09 -15.54 16.54
N ILE A 15 -0.39 -15.06 15.35
CA ILE A 15 -1.76 -14.83 14.89
C ILE A 15 -2.05 -15.70 13.66
N ALA A 16 -3.29 -16.13 13.55
CA ALA A 16 -3.84 -16.74 12.35
C ALA A 16 -4.93 -15.84 11.76
N PHE A 17 -4.95 -15.73 10.44
CA PHE A 17 -5.95 -14.95 9.72
C PHE A 17 -6.09 -15.41 8.26
N ARG A 18 -7.19 -15.06 7.63
CA ARG A 18 -7.36 -15.14 6.18
C ARG A 18 -6.97 -13.81 5.57
N TYR A 19 -6.22 -13.84 4.48
CA TYR A 19 -5.74 -12.63 3.80
C TYR A 19 -6.21 -12.58 2.36
N VAL A 20 -6.79 -11.45 1.98
CA VAL A 20 -7.19 -11.16 0.60
C VAL A 20 -6.05 -10.42 -0.10
N SER A 21 -5.48 -11.01 -1.15
CA SER A 21 -4.42 -10.39 -1.96
C SER A 21 -4.95 -9.22 -2.79
N SER A 22 -4.06 -8.48 -3.45
CA SER A 22 -4.43 -7.44 -4.43
C SER A 22 -5.14 -8.01 -5.67
N THR A 23 -4.96 -9.31 -5.94
CA THR A 23 -5.62 -10.04 -7.04
C THR A 23 -6.95 -10.69 -6.61
N GLY A 24 -7.37 -10.52 -5.35
CA GLY A 24 -8.59 -11.11 -4.82
C GLY A 24 -8.45 -12.55 -4.30
N GLU A 25 -7.26 -13.15 -4.38
CA GLU A 25 -7.02 -14.49 -3.84
C GLU A 25 -7.06 -14.49 -2.31
N VAL A 26 -7.74 -15.50 -1.74
CA VAL A 26 -7.81 -15.68 -0.29
C VAL A 26 -6.85 -16.77 0.14
N SER A 27 -6.03 -16.49 1.14
CA SER A 27 -5.06 -17.44 1.68
C SER A 27 -5.01 -17.39 3.20
N ASN A 28 -4.78 -18.55 3.83
CA ASN A 28 -4.59 -18.64 5.27
C ASN A 28 -3.15 -18.28 5.65
N ARG A 29 -3.00 -17.49 6.71
CA ARG A 29 -1.71 -17.06 7.22
C ARG A 29 -1.61 -17.38 8.70
N LYS A 30 -0.44 -17.87 9.12
CA LYS A 30 -0.02 -17.98 10.52
C LYS A 30 1.36 -17.38 10.65
N VAL A 31 1.49 -16.31 11.45
CA VAL A 31 2.70 -15.47 11.53
C VAL A 31 2.79 -14.79 12.89
N THR A 32 3.97 -14.30 13.26
CA THR A 32 4.17 -13.48 14.46
C THR A 32 4.12 -12.00 14.08
N PRO A 33 3.18 -11.22 14.63
CA PRO A 33 3.11 -9.78 14.41
C PRO A 33 4.20 -9.07 15.22
N LEU A 34 4.86 -8.07 14.61
CA LEU A 34 5.96 -7.33 15.23
C LEU A 34 5.58 -5.89 15.55
N ARG A 35 4.96 -5.20 14.61
CA ARG A 35 4.66 -3.77 14.72
C ARG A 35 3.48 -3.37 13.83
N LEU A 36 2.65 -2.47 14.35
CA LEU A 36 1.62 -1.76 13.57
C LEU A 36 2.22 -0.47 13.02
N ILE A 37 1.92 -0.16 11.77
CA ILE A 37 2.32 1.08 11.10
C ILE A 37 1.14 1.68 10.35
N PHE A 38 1.10 3.00 10.29
CA PHE A 38 0.16 3.75 9.47
C PHE A 38 0.92 4.39 8.32
N LYS A 39 0.56 4.05 7.07
CA LYS A 39 1.21 4.58 5.87
C LYS A 39 0.18 4.66 4.73
N GLY A 40 0.21 5.75 3.96
CA GLY A 40 -0.68 5.92 2.80
C GLY A 40 -2.16 5.71 3.17
N ARG A 41 -2.63 6.35 4.24
CA ARG A 41 -4.01 6.26 4.76
C ARG A 41 -4.49 4.85 5.11
N ALA A 42 -3.59 3.91 5.34
CA ALA A 42 -3.93 2.55 5.75
C ALA A 42 -3.06 2.07 6.90
N TRP A 43 -3.66 1.22 7.72
CA TRP A 43 -2.96 0.48 8.74
C TRP A 43 -2.39 -0.82 8.18
N TYR A 44 -1.15 -1.09 8.56
CA TYR A 44 -0.44 -2.32 8.23
C TYR A 44 0.13 -2.95 9.49
N VAL A 45 0.33 -4.25 9.45
CA VAL A 45 1.10 -4.99 10.44
C VAL A 45 2.31 -5.63 9.78
N ILE A 46 3.48 -5.41 10.37
CA ILE A 46 4.70 -6.13 10.02
C ILE A 46 4.67 -7.45 10.75
N CYS A 47 4.79 -8.54 10.01
CA CYS A 47 4.82 -9.90 10.55
C CYS A 47 6.05 -10.65 10.07
N VAL A 48 6.46 -11.64 10.87
CA VAL A 48 7.53 -12.57 10.52
C VAL A 48 6.99 -14.01 10.51
N LYS A 49 7.39 -14.78 9.53
CA LYS A 49 7.11 -16.23 9.44
C LYS A 49 8.35 -17.07 9.71
N LYS A 50 9.52 -16.58 9.29
CA LYS A 50 10.85 -17.18 9.51
C LYS A 50 11.82 -16.05 9.82
N PRO A 51 12.90 -16.29 10.54
CA PRO A 51 13.97 -15.31 10.73
C PRO A 51 14.32 -14.65 9.40
N ASN A 52 14.45 -13.34 9.37
CA ASN A 52 14.76 -12.51 8.19
C ASN A 52 13.72 -12.50 7.05
N GLN A 53 12.52 -13.04 7.26
CA GLN A 53 11.40 -12.96 6.32
C GLN A 53 10.25 -12.14 6.91
N GLN A 54 10.39 -10.84 6.89
CA GLN A 54 9.33 -9.94 7.31
C GLN A 54 8.42 -9.59 6.13
N LYS A 55 7.12 -9.51 6.40
CA LYS A 55 6.09 -9.15 5.41
C LYS A 55 5.14 -8.13 6.00
N LEU A 56 4.65 -7.27 5.12
CA LEU A 56 3.67 -6.25 5.41
C LEU A 56 2.28 -6.74 5.03
N PHE A 57 1.33 -6.70 5.97
CA PHE A 57 -0.08 -7.02 5.71
C PHE A 57 -0.95 -5.80 5.99
N ARG A 58 -1.80 -5.46 5.03
CA ARG A 58 -2.77 -4.37 5.20
C ARG A 58 -3.94 -4.87 6.06
N LEU A 59 -4.26 -4.15 7.15
CA LEU A 59 -5.26 -4.60 8.12
C LEU A 59 -6.64 -4.80 7.49
N SER A 60 -7.05 -3.91 6.59
CA SER A 60 -8.36 -4.01 5.92
C SER A 60 -8.53 -5.24 5.03
N ARG A 61 -7.45 -5.97 4.75
CA ARG A 61 -7.44 -7.23 3.97
C ARG A 61 -7.30 -8.48 4.85
N MET A 62 -7.23 -8.31 6.17
CA MET A 62 -7.13 -9.39 7.14
C MET A 62 -8.52 -9.74 7.67
N LEU A 63 -8.91 -10.99 7.54
CA LEU A 63 -10.19 -11.52 7.98
C LEU A 63 -9.97 -12.55 9.10
N GLU A 64 -10.89 -12.59 10.07
CA GLU A 64 -10.92 -13.63 11.11
C GLU A 64 -9.59 -13.73 11.91
N VAL A 65 -9.05 -12.59 12.33
CA VAL A 65 -7.78 -12.54 13.08
C VAL A 65 -7.97 -13.14 14.48
N SER A 66 -7.17 -14.14 14.80
CA SER A 66 -7.17 -14.83 16.10
C SER A 66 -5.75 -15.10 16.59
N ILE A 67 -5.60 -15.28 17.91
CA ILE A 67 -4.35 -15.76 18.52
C ILE A 67 -4.17 -17.24 18.18
N ALA A 68 -2.95 -17.61 17.78
CA ALA A 68 -2.64 -18.96 17.29
C ALA A 68 -1.52 -19.67 18.10
N GLY A 69 -1.22 -19.18 19.30
CA GLY A 69 -0.21 -19.71 20.20
C GLY A 69 0.97 -18.77 20.40
N ASP A 70 1.97 -19.22 21.11
CA ASP A 70 3.19 -18.45 21.37
C ASP A 70 4.11 -18.45 20.11
N SER A 71 4.97 -17.45 20.02
CA SER A 71 5.92 -17.35 18.93
C SER A 71 7.10 -18.30 19.19
N ASP A 72 7.48 -19.07 18.16
CA ASP A 72 8.67 -19.91 18.18
C ASP A 72 9.93 -19.15 17.73
N ILE A 73 9.81 -17.84 17.51
CA ILE A 73 10.90 -17.02 16.95
C ILE A 73 11.42 -16.09 18.02
N ASP A 74 12.63 -16.35 18.48
CA ASP A 74 13.39 -15.51 19.40
C ASP A 74 14.26 -14.50 18.60
N ASP A 75 14.64 -13.40 19.24
CA ASP A 75 15.57 -12.38 18.74
C ASP A 75 15.23 -11.79 17.34
N ILE A 76 14.00 -11.36 17.18
CA ILE A 76 13.56 -10.73 15.95
C ILE A 76 14.04 -9.27 15.90
N VAL A 77 14.94 -8.97 14.99
CA VAL A 77 15.29 -7.59 14.63
C VAL A 77 14.26 -7.08 13.60
N VAL A 78 13.53 -6.02 13.95
CA VAL A 78 12.60 -5.38 13.01
C VAL A 78 13.39 -4.65 11.94
N MET A 79 13.27 -5.12 10.70
CA MET A 79 13.93 -4.52 9.54
C MET A 79 13.39 -3.12 9.25
N PRO A 80 14.21 -2.22 8.67
CA PRO A 80 13.73 -0.96 8.11
C PRO A 80 12.58 -1.21 7.14
N LEU A 81 11.62 -0.29 7.11
CA LEU A 81 10.40 -0.46 6.30
C LEU A 81 10.71 -0.58 4.80
N GLU A 82 11.79 0.08 4.37
CA GLU A 82 12.29 0.08 2.99
C GLU A 82 12.82 -1.30 2.55
N GLU A 83 13.30 -2.09 3.50
CA GLU A 83 13.85 -3.43 3.28
C GLU A 83 12.78 -4.54 3.40
N ILE A 84 11.64 -4.22 4.01
CA ILE A 84 10.54 -5.19 4.09
C ILE A 84 9.94 -5.29 2.71
N ALA A 85 10.15 -6.46 2.06
CA ALA A 85 9.64 -6.72 0.73
C ALA A 85 8.12 -6.46 0.69
N CYS A 86 7.74 -5.30 0.18
CA CYS A 86 6.45 -5.15 -0.45
C CYS A 86 6.44 -6.18 -1.58
N SER A 87 5.48 -7.09 -1.60
CA SER A 87 5.34 -8.11 -2.66
C SER A 87 5.14 -7.51 -4.05
N ASP A 88 4.97 -6.20 -4.12
CA ASP A 88 4.67 -5.46 -5.33
C ASP A 88 5.93 -4.66 -5.74
N SER A 89 6.35 -4.82 -6.98
CA SER A 89 7.45 -4.05 -7.54
C SER A 89 7.10 -2.56 -7.51
N LEU A 90 7.89 -1.77 -6.79
CA LEU A 90 7.75 -0.31 -6.80
C LEU A 90 8.24 0.24 -8.14
N ILE A 91 7.50 1.19 -8.70
CA ILE A 91 7.90 1.93 -9.89
C ILE A 91 8.14 3.40 -9.57
N ASP A 92 9.10 4.00 -10.26
CA ASP A 92 9.33 5.44 -10.20
C ASP A 92 8.22 6.17 -10.98
N LEU A 93 7.58 7.12 -10.30
CA LEU A 93 6.46 7.89 -10.84
C LEU A 93 6.79 9.38 -10.84
N VAL A 94 6.40 10.04 -11.92
CA VAL A 94 6.30 11.50 -11.99
C VAL A 94 4.88 11.83 -12.43
N LEU A 95 4.13 12.47 -11.53
CA LEU A 95 2.74 12.86 -11.72
C LEU A 95 2.63 14.38 -11.66
N ARG A 96 1.79 14.97 -12.49
CA ARG A 96 1.49 16.39 -12.46
C ARG A 96 0.02 16.59 -12.16
N PHE A 97 -0.29 17.38 -11.15
CA PHE A 97 -1.64 17.64 -10.67
C PHE A 97 -2.03 19.10 -10.90
N SER A 98 -3.30 19.30 -11.21
CA SER A 98 -3.94 20.62 -11.25
C SER A 98 -4.01 21.24 -9.85
N PRO A 99 -3.95 22.58 -9.74
CA PRO A 99 -4.14 23.27 -8.46
C PRO A 99 -5.46 22.95 -7.75
N VAL A 100 -6.49 22.58 -8.51
CA VAL A 100 -7.84 22.25 -7.99
C VAL A 100 -7.80 21.12 -6.98
N VAL A 101 -6.90 20.14 -7.17
CA VAL A 101 -6.76 18.97 -6.30
C VAL A 101 -5.57 19.06 -5.35
N ALA A 102 -5.00 20.26 -5.17
CA ALA A 102 -3.80 20.46 -4.34
C ALA A 102 -3.97 19.89 -2.92
N TYR A 103 -5.14 20.09 -2.30
CA TYR A 103 -5.43 19.57 -0.96
C TYR A 103 -5.26 18.05 -0.88
N ARG A 104 -5.73 17.30 -1.90
CA ARG A 104 -5.57 15.84 -1.96
C ARG A 104 -4.11 15.45 -2.15
N VAL A 105 -3.36 16.19 -2.96
CA VAL A 105 -1.94 15.92 -3.21
C VAL A 105 -1.16 16.02 -1.90
N TYR A 106 -1.39 17.06 -1.09
CA TYR A 106 -0.76 17.20 0.22
C TYR A 106 -1.23 16.16 1.25
N ASP A 107 -2.43 15.64 1.08
CA ASP A 107 -2.95 14.56 1.92
C ASP A 107 -2.30 13.21 1.59
N GLU A 108 -1.97 12.96 0.32
CA GLU A 108 -1.52 11.65 -0.17
C GLU A 108 0.01 11.51 -0.23
N PHE A 109 0.74 12.61 -0.44
CA PHE A 109 2.17 12.61 -0.69
C PHE A 109 2.95 13.43 0.35
N SER A 110 4.20 13.03 0.61
CA SER A 110 5.07 13.78 1.49
C SER A 110 5.48 15.11 0.85
N GLN A 111 5.63 16.14 1.66
CA GLN A 111 6.06 17.48 1.20
C GLN A 111 7.38 17.45 0.40
N SER A 112 8.28 16.53 0.76
CA SER A 112 9.57 16.34 0.08
C SER A 112 9.45 15.76 -1.33
N GLU A 113 8.31 15.13 -1.67
CA GLU A 113 8.02 14.56 -2.98
C GLU A 113 7.33 15.56 -3.93
N ILE A 114 6.87 16.71 -3.38
CA ILE A 114 6.02 17.68 -4.08
C ILE A 114 6.84 18.90 -4.47
N GLN A 115 6.73 19.30 -5.74
CA GLN A 115 7.24 20.57 -6.26
C GLN A 115 6.09 21.36 -6.86
N GLN A 116 5.92 22.62 -6.46
CA GLN A 116 4.88 23.51 -7.00
C GLN A 116 5.49 24.51 -7.97
N ASP A 117 4.85 24.68 -9.12
CA ASP A 117 5.24 25.71 -10.10
C ASP A 117 4.52 27.05 -9.83
N VAL A 118 4.94 28.10 -10.55
CA VAL A 118 4.39 29.47 -10.42
C VAL A 118 2.89 29.59 -10.79
N ARG A 119 2.35 28.58 -11.48
CA ARG A 119 0.93 28.49 -11.86
C ARG A 119 0.11 27.65 -10.86
N GLY A 120 0.76 27.15 -9.80
CA GLY A 120 0.14 26.33 -8.77
C GLY A 120 0.02 24.85 -9.11
N TYR A 121 0.51 24.37 -10.26
CA TYR A 121 0.56 22.94 -10.55
C TYR A 121 1.57 22.25 -9.65
N LEU A 122 1.23 21.03 -9.23
CA LEU A 122 2.05 20.22 -8.34
C LEU A 122 2.65 19.05 -9.09
N THR A 123 3.97 18.97 -9.12
CA THR A 123 4.69 17.81 -9.65
C THR A 123 5.13 16.93 -8.50
N VAL A 124 4.69 15.68 -8.50
CA VAL A 124 5.02 14.68 -7.48
C VAL A 124 5.98 13.66 -8.10
N THR A 125 7.12 13.47 -7.43
CA THR A 125 8.09 12.41 -7.76
C THR A 125 8.11 11.40 -6.62
N THR A 126 7.64 10.19 -6.87
CA THR A 126 7.44 9.17 -5.83
C THR A 126 7.66 7.75 -6.35
N LYS A 127 7.61 6.77 -5.45
CA LYS A 127 7.64 5.33 -5.77
C LYS A 127 6.38 4.66 -5.21
N LEU A 128 5.58 4.06 -6.08
CA LEU A 128 4.38 3.34 -5.68
C LEU A 128 4.36 1.93 -6.27
N PRO A 129 3.62 0.99 -5.64
CA PRO A 129 3.38 -0.33 -6.21
C PRO A 129 2.66 -0.25 -7.56
N TYR A 130 3.10 -1.06 -8.52
CA TYR A 130 2.45 -1.17 -9.82
C TYR A 130 1.37 -2.25 -9.77
N ASP A 131 0.19 -1.88 -9.31
CA ASP A 131 -0.95 -2.78 -9.12
C ASP A 131 -2.27 -2.13 -9.53
N ASN A 132 -3.37 -2.88 -9.45
CA ASN A 132 -4.71 -2.37 -9.77
C ASN A 132 -5.16 -1.23 -8.85
N TRP A 133 -4.60 -1.13 -7.63
CA TRP A 133 -4.87 -0.01 -6.74
C TRP A 133 -4.35 1.30 -7.34
N LEU A 134 -3.13 1.29 -7.93
CA LEU A 134 -2.53 2.48 -8.52
C LEU A 134 -3.40 3.04 -9.67
N ILE A 135 -3.92 2.17 -10.53
CA ILE A 135 -4.81 2.59 -11.61
C ILE A 135 -6.08 3.24 -11.05
N GLY A 136 -6.74 2.59 -10.09
CA GLY A 136 -7.93 3.15 -9.44
C GLY A 136 -7.65 4.46 -8.69
N PHE A 137 -6.49 4.57 -8.03
CA PHE A 137 -6.03 5.77 -7.37
C PHE A 137 -5.87 6.94 -8.36
N LEU A 138 -5.22 6.73 -9.50
CA LEU A 138 -5.05 7.76 -10.52
C LEU A 138 -6.38 8.15 -11.17
N LEU A 139 -7.26 7.19 -11.48
CA LEU A 139 -8.60 7.44 -12.00
C LEU A 139 -9.46 8.29 -11.05
N SER A 140 -9.24 8.19 -9.74
CA SER A 140 -9.96 8.99 -8.75
C SER A 140 -9.66 10.49 -8.80
N PHE A 141 -8.63 10.90 -9.51
CA PHE A 141 -8.32 12.31 -9.76
C PHE A 141 -8.96 12.83 -11.06
N GLU A 142 -9.67 11.96 -11.80
CA GLU A 142 -10.35 12.32 -13.04
C GLU A 142 -9.38 12.92 -14.07
N THR A 143 -9.66 14.15 -14.55
CA THR A 143 -8.81 14.87 -15.51
C THR A 143 -7.70 15.71 -14.84
N GLU A 144 -7.67 15.74 -13.51
CA GLU A 144 -6.81 16.64 -12.73
C GLU A 144 -5.40 16.07 -12.48
N VAL A 145 -5.10 14.87 -12.99
CA VAL A 145 -3.78 14.26 -12.93
C VAL A 145 -3.25 13.92 -14.32
N GLU A 146 -2.00 14.29 -14.56
CA GLU A 146 -1.23 13.87 -15.74
C GLU A 146 -0.10 12.92 -15.32
N ILE A 147 -0.01 11.75 -15.98
CA ILE A 147 1.10 10.83 -15.81
C ILE A 147 2.24 11.29 -16.72
N VAL A 148 3.28 11.87 -16.13
CA VAL A 148 4.47 12.31 -16.87
C VAL A 148 5.40 11.12 -17.13
N LYS A 149 5.58 10.25 -16.13
CA LYS A 149 6.38 9.00 -16.20
C LYS A 149 5.79 7.94 -15.26
N PRO A 150 5.89 6.65 -15.61
CA PRO A 150 6.36 6.09 -16.89
C PRO A 150 5.25 6.09 -17.96
N ARG A 151 5.63 6.08 -19.24
CA ARG A 151 4.67 6.02 -20.35
C ARG A 151 3.78 4.78 -20.32
N LYS A 152 4.34 3.64 -19.94
CA LYS A 152 3.59 2.38 -19.81
C LYS A 152 2.36 2.53 -18.90
N LEU A 153 2.49 3.21 -17.77
CA LEU A 153 1.36 3.42 -16.85
C LEU A 153 0.25 4.27 -17.50
N LYS A 154 0.61 5.26 -18.31
CA LYS A 154 -0.36 6.05 -19.10
C LYS A 154 -1.10 5.19 -20.09
N ASP A 155 -0.40 4.30 -20.80
CA ASP A 155 -0.99 3.40 -21.78
C ASP A 155 -1.96 2.41 -21.09
N ASP A 156 -1.57 1.85 -19.95
CA ASP A 156 -2.42 0.94 -19.17
C ASP A 156 -3.67 1.66 -18.61
N LEU A 157 -3.53 2.90 -18.13
CA LEU A 157 -4.65 3.73 -17.69
C LEU A 157 -5.65 3.96 -18.84
N LEU A 158 -5.16 4.26 -20.03
CA LEU A 158 -6.02 4.45 -21.21
C LEU A 158 -6.79 3.19 -21.60
N ILE A 159 -6.17 2.00 -21.43
CA ILE A 159 -6.85 0.72 -21.64
C ILE A 159 -8.01 0.57 -20.65
N GLU A 160 -7.79 0.86 -19.37
CA GLU A 160 -8.85 0.76 -18.35
C GLU A 160 -9.98 1.77 -18.59
N VAL A 161 -9.67 3.01 -18.97
CA VAL A 161 -10.68 4.00 -19.33
C VAL A 161 -11.55 3.53 -20.49
N ARG A 162 -10.96 2.92 -21.53
CA ARG A 162 -11.72 2.34 -22.66
C ARG A 162 -12.64 1.22 -22.20
N LYS A 163 -12.15 0.29 -21.38
CA LYS A 163 -12.99 -0.77 -20.80
C LYS A 163 -14.17 -0.21 -19.98
N MET A 164 -13.94 0.89 -19.26
CA MET A 164 -15.01 1.56 -18.51
C MET A 164 -16.06 2.14 -19.48
N ILE A 165 -15.64 2.82 -20.55
CA ILE A 165 -16.57 3.35 -21.57
C ILE A 165 -17.39 2.21 -22.17
N ASP A 166 -16.74 1.12 -22.61
CA ASP A 166 -17.40 -0.03 -23.21
C ASP A 166 -18.38 -0.71 -22.26
N HIS A 167 -18.09 -0.71 -20.94
CA HIS A 167 -18.94 -1.30 -19.93
C HIS A 167 -20.23 -0.50 -19.68
N TYR A 168 -20.17 0.84 -19.77
CA TYR A 168 -21.29 1.74 -19.51
C TYR A 168 -22.03 2.24 -20.76
N SER A 169 -21.57 1.87 -21.96
CA SER A 169 -22.22 2.18 -23.24
C SER A 169 -23.16 1.08 -23.67
#